data_2057b79c628040432c30039523efb166
#
_entry.id   2057b79c628040432c30039523efb166
#
_cell.length_a   1.000
_cell.length_b   1.000
_cell.length_c   1.000
_cell.angle_alpha   90.00
_cell.angle_beta   90.00
_cell.angle_gamma   90.00
#
_symmetry.space_group_name_H-M   'P 1'
#
loop_
_entity.id
_entity.type
_entity.pdbx_description
1 polymer ?
#
loop_
_entity_poly.entity_id
_entity_poly.type
_entity_poly.pdbx_seq_one_letter_code
_entity_poly.pdbx_strand_id
1 'polypeptide(L)'
;MKKILLFLSVLFVVSCSKDDLVEIKPDNQIVGKWHFNTYTIDNVDAVYDECKQKGYFLFLNDGTGQEVIYFNNSTYGCKLDSTKNLKWSFNGTEYDIKTFSGGSYAGVTSFGITYQYFGKISDEFLKIPVGYNETINLKKE
;
A
#
# COMPACT_ATOMS: atom_id res chain seq x y z
N MET A 1 -34.31 -60.87 -40.22
CA MET A 1 -33.10 -60.66 -39.35
C MET A 1 -32.73 -59.20 -39.36
N LYS A 2 -33.17 -58.47 -38.37
CA LYS A 2 -32.93 -56.99 -38.23
C LYS A 2 -31.76 -56.81 -37.30
N LYS A 3 -30.64 -56.27 -37.80
CA LYS A 3 -29.49 -55.86 -36.99
C LYS A 3 -29.75 -54.47 -36.43
N ILE A 4 -29.93 -54.40 -35.11
CA ILE A 4 -30.06 -53.12 -34.38
C ILE A 4 -28.63 -52.65 -34.05
N LEU A 5 -28.20 -51.55 -34.70
CA LEU A 5 -26.96 -50.89 -34.39
C LEU A 5 -27.25 -49.92 -33.21
N LEU A 6 -26.72 -50.28 -32.05
CA LEU A 6 -26.73 -49.47 -30.85
C LEU A 6 -25.60 -48.43 -30.99
N PHE A 7 -25.95 -47.17 -31.29
CA PHE A 7 -25.04 -46.04 -31.24
C PHE A 7 -24.85 -45.61 -29.77
N LEU A 8 -23.71 -45.99 -29.20
CA LEU A 8 -23.29 -45.56 -27.88
C LEU A 8 -22.71 -44.15 -28.03
N SER A 9 -23.52 -43.10 -27.83
CA SER A 9 -23.04 -41.72 -27.78
C SER A 9 -22.38 -41.47 -26.44
N VAL A 10 -21.04 -41.47 -26.42
CA VAL A 10 -20.27 -41.03 -25.25
C VAL A 10 -20.33 -39.52 -25.16
N LEU A 11 -21.14 -39.03 -24.22
CA LEU A 11 -21.16 -37.62 -23.82
C LEU A 11 -19.87 -37.31 -23.03
N PHE A 12 -18.90 -36.72 -23.71
CA PHE A 12 -17.81 -36.06 -23.03
C PHE A 12 -18.34 -34.79 -22.31
N VAL A 13 -18.62 -34.91 -21.05
CA VAL A 13 -18.78 -33.76 -20.16
C VAL A 13 -17.40 -33.15 -19.98
N VAL A 14 -17.10 -32.11 -20.78
CA VAL A 14 -15.98 -31.23 -20.51
C VAL A 14 -16.33 -30.47 -19.26
N SER A 15 -15.88 -30.99 -18.12
CA SER A 15 -15.86 -30.25 -16.85
C SER A 15 -14.85 -29.13 -17.01
N CYS A 16 -15.33 -27.92 -17.35
CA CYS A 16 -14.57 -26.71 -17.20
C CYS A 16 -14.41 -26.49 -15.70
N SER A 17 -13.27 -26.93 -15.14
CA SER A 17 -12.85 -26.46 -13.84
C SER A 17 -12.65 -24.95 -13.99
N LYS A 18 -13.57 -24.15 -13.46
CA LYS A 18 -13.29 -22.77 -13.14
C LYS A 18 -12.12 -22.86 -12.15
N ASP A 19 -10.93 -22.50 -12.62
CA ASP A 19 -9.91 -22.06 -11.71
C ASP A 19 -10.55 -20.92 -10.92
N ASP A 20 -10.94 -21.22 -9.69
CA ASP A 20 -11.27 -20.19 -8.72
C ASP A 20 -10.00 -19.36 -8.57
N LEU A 21 -9.92 -18.30 -9.35
CA LEU A 21 -9.00 -17.22 -9.10
C LEU A 21 -9.34 -16.81 -7.66
N VAL A 22 -8.49 -17.20 -6.73
CA VAL A 22 -8.56 -16.73 -5.36
C VAL A 22 -8.42 -15.22 -5.49
N GLU A 23 -9.57 -14.54 -5.49
CA GLU A 23 -9.62 -13.10 -5.37
C GLU A 23 -9.00 -12.79 -4.00
N ILE A 24 -7.69 -12.48 -4.01
CA ILE A 24 -7.00 -12.02 -2.83
C ILE A 24 -7.67 -10.70 -2.48
N LYS A 25 -8.70 -10.76 -1.62
CA LYS A 25 -9.29 -9.56 -1.05
C LYS A 25 -8.12 -8.79 -0.45
N PRO A 26 -7.91 -7.54 -0.85
CA PRO A 26 -6.88 -6.73 -0.23
C PRO A 26 -7.10 -6.77 1.27
N ASP A 27 -6.06 -7.08 2.01
CA ASP A 27 -6.12 -7.07 3.47
C ASP A 27 -6.43 -5.63 3.90
N ASN A 28 -7.69 -5.40 4.30
CA ASN A 28 -8.17 -4.08 4.67
C ASN A 28 -7.57 -3.56 5.99
N GLN A 29 -6.63 -4.28 6.61
CA GLN A 29 -6.00 -3.85 7.86
C GLN A 29 -5.24 -2.54 7.68
N ILE A 30 -4.66 -2.28 6.48
CA ILE A 30 -3.96 -1.03 6.21
C ILE A 30 -4.90 0.17 6.11
N VAL A 31 -6.17 -0.04 5.75
CA VAL A 31 -7.12 1.05 5.51
C VAL A 31 -7.31 1.89 6.77
N GLY A 32 -7.21 3.20 6.59
CA GLY A 32 -7.29 4.18 7.67
C GLY A 32 -6.10 5.14 7.67
N LYS A 33 -5.98 5.88 8.75
CA LYS A 33 -4.96 6.92 8.91
C LYS A 33 -3.90 6.44 9.89
N TRP A 34 -2.63 6.59 9.47
CA TRP A 34 -1.45 6.10 10.18
C TRP A 34 -0.47 7.26 10.39
N HIS A 35 -0.27 7.67 11.62
CA HIS A 35 0.63 8.75 11.98
C HIS A 35 2.07 8.29 12.15
N PHE A 36 3.02 9.15 11.82
CA PHE A 36 4.43 8.96 12.19
C PHE A 36 4.53 8.88 13.71
N ASN A 37 5.10 7.80 14.23
CA ASN A 37 5.23 7.57 15.67
C ASN A 37 6.69 7.45 16.09
N THR A 38 7.38 6.41 15.65
CA THR A 38 8.79 6.18 15.93
C THR A 38 9.54 5.86 14.64
N TYR A 39 10.84 5.92 14.70
CA TYR A 39 11.73 5.37 13.69
C TYR A 39 12.82 4.55 14.36
N THR A 40 13.34 3.56 13.65
CA THR A 40 14.42 2.70 14.11
C THR A 40 15.61 2.92 13.19
N ILE A 41 16.79 3.22 13.74
CA ILE A 41 18.06 3.26 13.02
C ILE A 41 19.03 2.35 13.76
N ASP A 42 19.67 1.42 13.05
CA ASP A 42 20.63 0.46 13.62
C ASP A 42 20.09 -0.26 14.87
N ASN A 43 18.81 -0.64 14.86
CA ASN A 43 18.06 -1.25 15.97
C ASN A 43 17.89 -0.36 17.20
N VAL A 44 18.08 0.94 17.09
CA VAL A 44 17.78 1.92 18.14
C VAL A 44 16.52 2.67 17.78
N ASP A 45 15.50 2.58 18.64
CA ASP A 45 14.23 3.28 18.44
C ASP A 45 14.33 4.72 18.94
N ALA A 46 13.78 5.64 18.16
CA ALA A 46 13.61 7.03 18.53
C ALA A 46 12.20 7.51 18.19
N VAL A 47 11.68 8.45 18.97
CA VAL A 47 10.36 9.04 18.78
C VAL A 47 10.48 10.24 17.84
N TYR A 48 9.59 10.37 16.88
CA TYR A 48 9.49 11.60 16.09
C TYR A 48 9.05 12.78 16.96
N ASP A 49 9.52 13.97 16.62
CA ASP A 49 9.04 15.20 17.27
C ASP A 49 7.54 15.43 16.97
N GLU A 50 6.89 16.24 17.82
CA GLU A 50 5.45 16.52 17.72
C GLU A 50 5.03 17.08 16.36
N CYS A 51 5.94 17.76 15.66
CA CYS A 51 5.64 18.29 14.35
C CYS A 51 5.57 17.16 13.30
N LYS A 52 6.56 16.26 13.30
CA LYS A 52 6.58 15.11 12.39
C LYS A 52 5.41 14.18 12.65
N GLN A 53 5.00 14.02 13.91
CA GLN A 53 3.84 13.19 14.29
C GLN A 53 2.50 13.71 13.76
N LYS A 54 2.39 14.99 13.35
CA LYS A 54 1.20 15.50 12.64
C LYS A 54 1.09 14.94 11.22
N GLY A 55 2.19 14.46 10.65
CA GLY A 55 2.22 13.78 9.38
C GLY A 55 1.56 12.40 9.44
N TYR A 56 1.06 11.95 8.31
CA TYR A 56 0.37 10.67 8.23
C TYR A 56 0.37 10.08 6.82
N PHE A 57 0.10 8.78 6.76
CA PHE A 57 -0.37 8.09 5.58
C PHE A 57 -1.86 7.81 5.74
N LEU A 58 -2.67 8.17 4.75
CA LEU A 58 -4.08 7.80 4.64
C LEU A 58 -4.23 6.75 3.55
N PHE A 59 -4.78 5.60 3.88
CA PHE A 59 -5.07 4.52 2.94
C PHE A 59 -6.58 4.35 2.78
N LEU A 60 -7.08 4.41 1.55
CA LEU A 60 -8.49 4.24 1.21
C LEU A 60 -8.75 2.84 0.66
N ASN A 61 -10.00 2.36 0.77
CA ASN A 61 -10.41 1.02 0.33
C ASN A 61 -10.22 0.76 -1.18
N ASP A 62 -10.12 1.81 -1.98
CA ASP A 62 -9.97 1.73 -3.43
C ASP A 62 -8.49 1.57 -3.88
N GLY A 63 -7.57 1.37 -2.94
CA GLY A 63 -6.15 1.25 -3.22
C GLY A 63 -5.44 2.59 -3.43
N THR A 64 -6.11 3.71 -3.16
CA THR A 64 -5.53 5.06 -3.21
C THR A 64 -5.29 5.62 -1.81
N GLY A 65 -4.73 6.83 -1.74
CA GLY A 65 -4.53 7.52 -0.48
C GLY A 65 -3.65 8.75 -0.59
N GLN A 66 -3.12 9.18 0.54
CA GLN A 66 -2.25 10.35 0.65
C GLN A 66 -1.12 10.13 1.66
N GLU A 67 0.05 10.66 1.35
CA GLU A 67 1.13 10.89 2.29
C GLU A 67 1.19 12.40 2.61
N VAL A 68 1.12 12.75 3.90
CA VAL A 68 1.17 14.13 4.38
C VAL A 68 2.35 14.26 5.34
N ILE A 69 3.28 15.15 5.01
CA ILE A 69 4.52 15.35 5.77
C ILE A 69 4.54 16.75 6.36
N TYR A 70 4.88 16.84 7.63
CA TYR A 70 5.19 18.07 8.33
C TYR A 70 6.67 18.10 8.70
N PHE A 71 7.23 19.28 8.77
CA PHE A 71 8.58 19.47 9.27
C PHE A 71 8.66 20.69 10.20
N ASN A 72 9.62 20.65 11.13
CA ASN A 72 9.88 21.74 12.04
C ASN A 72 10.90 22.68 11.42
N ASN A 73 10.47 23.91 11.16
CA ASN A 73 11.33 24.97 10.65
C ASN A 73 11.70 25.91 11.79
N SER A 74 12.99 26.15 12.01
CA SER A 74 13.50 26.98 13.09
C SER A 74 12.94 28.44 13.08
N THR A 75 12.58 28.95 11.91
CA THR A 75 12.07 30.31 11.75
C THR A 75 10.55 30.38 11.86
N TYR A 76 9.84 29.38 11.38
CA TYR A 76 8.38 29.43 11.23
C TYR A 76 7.63 28.34 12.01
N GLY A 77 8.34 27.54 12.80
CA GLY A 77 7.77 26.43 13.55
C GLY A 77 7.32 25.27 12.68
N CYS A 78 6.33 24.51 13.16
CA CYS A 78 5.82 23.35 12.49
C CYS A 78 4.96 23.71 11.26
N LYS A 79 5.34 23.26 10.08
CA LYS A 79 4.65 23.52 8.82
C LYS A 79 4.41 22.26 8.00
N LEU A 80 3.35 22.30 7.20
CA LEU A 80 3.14 21.33 6.13
C LEU A 80 4.29 21.46 5.12
N ASP A 81 5.00 20.37 4.89
CA ASP A 81 6.07 20.26 3.90
C ASP A 81 5.50 19.82 2.55
N SER A 82 4.84 18.68 2.54
CA SER A 82 4.32 18.11 1.29
C SER A 82 3.06 17.29 1.53
N THR A 83 2.25 17.21 0.47
CA THR A 83 1.17 16.24 0.33
C THR A 83 1.36 15.53 -0.99
N LYS A 84 1.44 14.21 -0.97
CA LYS A 84 1.58 13.37 -2.15
C LYS A 84 0.41 12.40 -2.23
N ASN A 85 -0.10 12.18 -3.42
CA ASN A 85 -1.04 11.08 -3.64
C ASN A 85 -0.29 9.76 -3.57
N LEU A 86 -0.96 8.70 -3.12
CA LEU A 86 -0.40 7.36 -3.13
C LEU A 86 -1.35 6.35 -3.75
N LYS A 87 -0.77 5.24 -4.18
CA LYS A 87 -1.47 3.99 -4.50
C LYS A 87 -0.86 2.88 -3.68
N TRP A 88 -1.68 1.92 -3.28
CA TRP A 88 -1.22 0.78 -2.53
C TRP A 88 -1.89 -0.51 -3.01
N SER A 89 -1.21 -1.62 -2.80
CA SER A 89 -1.71 -2.97 -3.04
C SER A 89 -1.08 -3.93 -2.04
N PHE A 90 -1.72 -5.08 -1.82
CA PHE A 90 -1.20 -6.14 -0.97
C PHE A 90 -0.84 -7.35 -1.83
N ASN A 91 0.37 -7.88 -1.68
CA ASN A 91 0.86 -9.01 -2.46
C ASN A 91 0.73 -10.37 -1.75
N GLY A 92 0.02 -10.41 -0.59
CA GLY A 92 -0.11 -11.59 0.26
C GLY A 92 0.91 -11.64 1.40
N THR A 93 1.94 -10.79 1.39
CA THR A 93 3.01 -10.76 2.40
C THR A 93 3.27 -9.36 2.92
N GLU A 94 3.20 -8.36 2.05
CA GLU A 94 3.51 -6.97 2.35
C GLU A 94 2.69 -6.02 1.48
N TYR A 95 2.60 -4.77 1.90
CA TYR A 95 1.95 -3.68 1.17
C TYR A 95 2.98 -2.99 0.26
N ASP A 96 2.69 -2.93 -1.03
CA ASP A 96 3.41 -2.10 -2.01
C ASP A 96 2.75 -0.71 -2.02
N ILE A 97 3.47 0.31 -1.57
CA ILE A 97 2.99 1.67 -1.42
C ILE A 97 3.81 2.56 -2.34
N LYS A 98 3.16 3.21 -3.29
CA LYS A 98 3.80 4.12 -4.24
C LYS A 98 3.27 5.53 -4.04
N THR A 99 4.15 6.49 -3.76
CA THR A 99 3.78 7.90 -3.69
C THR A 99 4.11 8.61 -5.00
N PHE A 100 3.30 9.60 -5.34
CA PHE A 100 3.39 10.33 -6.60
C PHE A 100 3.49 11.82 -6.33
N SER A 101 4.53 12.46 -6.88
CA SER A 101 4.55 13.91 -7.00
C SER A 101 3.91 14.30 -8.33
N GLY A 102 2.91 15.18 -8.29
CA GLY A 102 2.37 15.83 -9.47
C GLY A 102 3.09 17.13 -9.72
N GLY A 103 3.56 17.36 -10.95
CA GLY A 103 4.06 18.64 -11.39
C GLY A 103 3.37 19.04 -12.69
N SER A 104 2.93 20.29 -12.78
CA SER A 104 2.49 20.88 -14.06
C SER A 104 3.55 21.90 -14.49
N TYR A 105 4.22 21.62 -15.59
CA TYR A 105 5.14 22.57 -16.22
C TYR A 105 4.72 22.75 -17.68
N ALA A 106 4.54 24.01 -18.09
CA ALA A 106 4.15 24.39 -19.46
C ALA A 106 2.90 23.66 -20.00
N GLY A 107 1.90 23.40 -19.14
CA GLY A 107 0.64 22.74 -19.54
C GLY A 107 0.72 21.21 -19.66
N VAL A 108 1.86 20.61 -19.38
CA VAL A 108 2.03 19.16 -19.33
C VAL A 108 1.99 18.72 -17.86
N THR A 109 0.99 17.91 -17.49
CA THR A 109 0.92 17.29 -16.17
C THR A 109 1.66 15.97 -16.23
N SER A 110 2.82 15.90 -15.58
CA SER A 110 3.55 14.64 -15.41
C SER A 110 3.38 14.12 -13.98
N PHE A 111 2.99 12.86 -13.86
CA PHE A 111 2.98 12.13 -12.59
C PHE A 111 4.09 11.08 -12.65
N GLY A 112 5.04 11.18 -11.73
CA GLY A 112 6.09 10.18 -11.55
C GLY A 112 5.97 9.51 -10.18
N ILE A 113 6.39 8.26 -10.10
CA ILE A 113 6.60 7.60 -8.80
C ILE A 113 7.74 8.35 -8.12
N THR A 114 7.47 8.92 -6.93
CA THR A 114 8.48 9.61 -6.14
C THR A 114 9.22 8.64 -5.25
N TYR A 115 8.46 7.79 -4.54
CA TYR A 115 8.99 6.75 -3.67
C TYR A 115 8.12 5.51 -3.78
N GLN A 116 8.76 4.34 -3.60
CA GLN A 116 8.09 3.07 -3.44
C GLN A 116 8.55 2.48 -2.11
N TYR A 117 7.58 2.08 -1.30
CA TYR A 117 7.80 1.48 0.00
C TYR A 117 7.18 0.09 0.07
N PHE A 118 7.77 -0.79 0.86
CA PHE A 118 7.23 -2.09 1.18
C PHE A 118 6.98 -2.17 2.68
N GLY A 119 5.71 -2.16 3.08
CA GLY A 119 5.33 -2.09 4.49
C GLY A 119 4.70 -3.38 4.99
N LYS A 120 4.88 -3.65 6.27
CA LYS A 120 4.22 -4.77 6.97
C LYS A 120 3.54 -4.27 8.23
N ILE A 121 2.33 -4.78 8.49
CA ILE A 121 1.66 -4.54 9.77
C ILE A 121 2.14 -5.61 10.75
N SER A 122 2.69 -5.15 11.86
CA SER A 122 3.11 -5.98 12.98
C SER A 122 2.77 -5.28 14.27
N ASP A 123 2.08 -5.99 15.15
CA ASP A 123 1.53 -5.43 16.37
C ASP A 123 0.54 -4.29 16.06
N GLU A 124 0.79 -3.10 16.57
CA GLU A 124 -0.05 -1.91 16.33
C GLU A 124 0.54 -0.97 15.26
N PHE A 125 1.62 -1.38 14.56
CA PHE A 125 2.39 -0.52 13.69
C PHE A 125 2.39 -1.01 12.25
N LEU A 126 2.31 -0.06 11.32
CA LEU A 126 2.75 -0.25 9.94
C LEU A 126 4.23 0.09 9.88
N LYS A 127 5.06 -0.92 9.69
CA LYS A 127 6.53 -0.81 9.61
C LYS A 127 6.97 -0.70 8.17
N ILE A 128 7.67 0.38 7.83
CA ILE A 128 8.13 0.70 6.48
C ILE A 128 9.64 0.84 6.49
N PRO A 129 10.40 -0.12 5.97
CA PRO A 129 11.83 0.03 5.71
C PRO A 129 12.06 1.13 4.66
N VAL A 130 12.90 2.12 4.96
CA VAL A 130 13.18 3.26 4.07
C VAL A 130 14.64 3.36 3.64
N GLY A 131 15.51 2.58 4.23
CA GLY A 131 16.93 2.57 3.94
C GLY A 131 17.64 1.36 4.54
N TYR A 132 18.97 1.39 4.46
CA TYR A 132 19.78 0.38 5.12
C TYR A 132 19.70 0.58 6.63
N ASN A 133 19.13 -0.40 7.35
CA ASN A 133 18.91 -0.36 8.80
C ASN A 133 17.97 0.74 9.31
N GLU A 134 17.15 1.36 8.45
CA GLU A 134 16.19 2.36 8.85
C GLU A 134 14.76 1.90 8.60
N THR A 135 13.90 2.04 9.61
CA THR A 135 12.47 1.69 9.53
C THR A 135 11.63 2.80 10.14
N ILE A 136 10.61 3.23 9.42
CA ILE A 136 9.55 4.10 9.92
C ILE A 136 8.45 3.24 10.53
N ASN A 137 8.02 3.57 11.74
CA ASN A 137 6.90 2.93 12.41
C ASN A 137 5.74 3.92 12.49
N LEU A 138 4.66 3.60 11.79
CA LEU A 138 3.43 4.38 11.79
C LEU A 138 2.42 3.73 12.71
N LYS A 139 1.70 4.53 13.51
CA LYS A 139 0.64 4.06 14.41
C LYS A 139 -0.73 4.46 13.87
N LYS A 140 -1.67 3.54 13.91
CA LYS A 140 -3.06 3.79 13.45
C LYS A 140 -3.78 4.70 14.43
N GLU A 141 -4.54 5.67 13.87
CA GLU A 141 -5.45 6.56 14.63
C GLU A 141 -6.64 5.79 15.19
#